data_fa4db1724d819c145d500a9439d6b665
#
_entry.id   fa4db1724d819c145d500a9439d6b665
#
_cell.length_a   1.000
_cell.length_b   1.000
_cell.length_c   1.000
_cell.angle_alpha   90.00
_cell.angle_beta   90.00
_cell.angle_gamma   90.00
#
_symmetry.space_group_name_H-M   'P 1'
#
loop_
_entity.id
_entity.type
_entity.pdbx_description
1 polymer ?
#
loop_
_entity_poly.entity_id
_entity_poly.type
_entity_poly.pdbx_seq_one_letter_code
_entity_poly.pdbx_strand_id
1 'polypeptide(L)'
;MRIITGLQPSGKLHVGNYFGAMEPAVRMQESGESFYFLADYHAMSTVHDANTLRENCSNLATDFLAVGLDPEKCVFFRQSAVPEVNELAWILSTVCPMGLLERCHSYKDKIAKGFSPSNALFTYPVLMAADILMYDSDLVPVGKDLSLIHISEPT
;
A
#
# COMPACT_ATOMS: atom_id res chain seq x y z
N MET A 1 17.47 -5.28 -8.59
CA MET A 1 16.12 -4.68 -8.76
C MET A 1 15.39 -4.80 -7.44
N ARG A 2 14.90 -3.69 -6.90
CA ARG A 2 14.11 -3.65 -5.68
C ARG A 2 12.63 -3.59 -6.00
N ILE A 3 11.87 -4.49 -5.40
CA ILE A 3 10.44 -4.62 -5.63
C ILE A 3 9.74 -4.32 -4.31
N ILE A 4 8.77 -3.40 -4.32
CA ILE A 4 7.95 -3.17 -3.14
C ILE A 4 6.47 -3.31 -3.50
N THR A 5 5.72 -3.95 -2.62
CA THR A 5 4.25 -3.98 -2.70
C THR A 5 3.64 -4.07 -1.32
N GLY A 6 2.57 -3.33 -1.11
CA GLY A 6 1.77 -3.35 0.11
C GLY A 6 0.35 -3.82 -0.15
N LEU A 7 -0.19 -4.63 0.73
CA LEU A 7 -1.59 -5.00 0.70
C LEU A 7 -2.29 -4.51 1.97
N GLN A 8 -3.42 -3.84 1.76
CA GLN A 8 -4.18 -3.23 2.84
C GLN A 8 -5.01 -4.29 3.59
N PRO A 9 -4.86 -4.45 4.92
CA PRO A 9 -5.64 -5.38 5.73
C PRO A 9 -7.05 -4.83 5.99
N SER A 10 -7.88 -4.77 4.94
CA SER A 10 -9.21 -4.13 4.96
C SER A 10 -10.36 -5.11 5.20
N GLY A 11 -10.11 -6.38 5.45
CA GLY A 11 -11.10 -7.40 5.74
C GLY A 11 -10.78 -8.76 5.14
N LYS A 12 -11.80 -9.61 4.97
CA LYS A 12 -11.62 -10.94 4.38
C LYS A 12 -11.22 -10.85 2.92
N LEU A 13 -10.18 -11.58 2.58
CA LEU A 13 -9.72 -11.68 1.20
C LEU A 13 -10.71 -12.49 0.35
N HIS A 14 -10.74 -12.16 -0.92
CA HIS A 14 -11.50 -12.88 -1.94
C HIS A 14 -10.56 -13.27 -3.10
N VAL A 15 -11.08 -14.11 -4.01
CA VAL A 15 -10.30 -14.63 -5.15
C VAL A 15 -9.64 -13.52 -5.99
N GLY A 16 -10.24 -12.33 -6.06
CA GLY A 16 -9.67 -11.17 -6.77
C GLY A 16 -8.39 -10.64 -6.09
N ASN A 17 -8.32 -10.66 -4.76
CA ASN A 17 -7.09 -10.29 -4.03
C ASN A 17 -5.98 -11.30 -4.29
N TYR A 18 -6.32 -12.59 -4.36
CA TYR A 18 -5.36 -13.64 -4.69
C TYR A 18 -4.71 -13.39 -6.04
N PHE A 19 -5.50 -13.33 -7.11
CA PHE A 19 -4.96 -13.16 -8.47
C PHE A 19 -4.43 -11.75 -8.76
N GLY A 20 -4.98 -10.73 -8.10
CA GLY A 20 -4.62 -9.34 -8.34
C GLY A 20 -3.37 -8.86 -7.60
N ALA A 21 -3.02 -9.50 -6.48
CA ALA A 21 -1.93 -9.04 -5.63
C ALA A 21 -1.05 -10.17 -5.07
N MET A 22 -1.65 -11.23 -4.49
CA MET A 22 -0.86 -12.21 -3.74
C MET A 22 -0.08 -13.13 -4.66
N GLU A 23 -0.70 -13.68 -5.69
CA GLU A 23 -0.05 -14.56 -6.66
C GLU A 23 1.08 -13.84 -7.44
N PRO A 24 0.90 -12.61 -7.94
CA PRO A 24 1.99 -11.83 -8.49
C PRO A 24 3.14 -11.59 -7.50
N ALA A 25 2.83 -11.32 -6.22
CA ALA A 25 3.85 -11.14 -5.18
C ALA A 25 4.68 -12.42 -4.99
N VAL A 26 4.03 -13.57 -4.85
CA VAL A 26 4.71 -14.87 -4.71
C VAL A 26 5.59 -15.18 -5.92
N ARG A 27 5.13 -14.89 -7.12
CA ARG A 27 5.96 -15.10 -8.34
C ARG A 27 7.19 -14.21 -8.38
N MET A 28 7.07 -12.98 -7.88
CA MET A 28 8.14 -11.99 -7.97
C MET A 28 9.13 -12.06 -6.80
N GLN A 29 8.86 -12.84 -5.75
CA GLN A 29 9.74 -12.89 -4.56
C GLN A 29 11.18 -13.32 -4.86
N GLU A 30 11.42 -14.01 -5.98
CA GLU A 30 12.76 -14.44 -6.41
C GLU A 30 13.36 -13.56 -7.52
N SER A 31 12.61 -12.55 -7.98
CA SER A 31 13.03 -11.70 -9.11
C SER A 31 14.01 -10.59 -8.73
N GLY A 32 14.21 -10.37 -7.42
CA GLY A 32 15.08 -9.33 -6.90
C GLY A 32 14.97 -9.21 -5.39
N GLU A 33 15.47 -8.11 -4.83
CA GLU A 33 15.31 -7.77 -3.43
C GLU A 33 13.85 -7.30 -3.20
N SER A 34 13.03 -8.17 -2.64
CA SER A 34 11.59 -7.98 -2.57
C SER A 34 11.12 -7.61 -1.16
N PHE A 35 10.34 -6.54 -1.07
CA PHE A 35 9.75 -6.01 0.16
C PHE A 35 8.24 -6.09 0.06
N TYR A 36 7.62 -6.88 0.94
CA TYR A 36 6.17 -7.03 1.02
C TYR A 36 5.68 -6.56 2.38
N PHE A 37 4.67 -5.72 2.40
CA PHE A 37 4.19 -5.21 3.68
C PHE A 37 2.67 -5.20 3.81
N LEU A 38 2.23 -5.38 5.05
CA LEU A 38 0.86 -5.18 5.45
C LEU A 38 0.66 -3.68 5.68
N ALA A 39 -0.13 -3.04 4.83
CA ALA A 39 -0.35 -1.59 4.81
C ALA A 39 -1.35 -1.16 5.89
N ASP A 40 -0.99 -1.39 7.16
CA ASP A 40 -1.88 -1.14 8.30
C ASP A 40 -2.14 0.35 8.54
N TYR A 41 -1.18 1.26 8.31
CA TYR A 41 -1.44 2.69 8.35
C TYR A 41 -2.47 3.11 7.29
N HIS A 42 -2.36 2.60 6.06
CA HIS A 42 -3.36 2.86 5.03
C HIS A 42 -4.74 2.31 5.42
N ALA A 43 -4.79 1.13 6.06
CA ALA A 43 -6.03 0.53 6.51
C ALA A 43 -6.76 1.39 7.55
N MET A 44 -6.04 2.16 8.37
CA MET A 44 -6.63 3.05 9.38
C MET A 44 -7.52 4.14 8.77
N SER A 45 -7.41 4.41 7.47
CA SER A 45 -8.32 5.32 6.77
C SER A 45 -9.76 4.79 6.69
N THR A 46 -9.98 3.49 6.91
CA THR A 46 -11.28 2.82 6.81
C THR A 46 -11.59 1.88 7.97
N VAL A 47 -10.59 1.34 8.64
CA VAL A 47 -10.71 0.43 9.79
C VAL A 47 -10.30 1.18 11.05
N HIS A 48 -11.26 1.59 11.86
CA HIS A 48 -11.02 2.43 13.05
C HIS A 48 -10.95 1.64 14.36
N ASP A 49 -11.43 0.38 14.37
CA ASP A 49 -11.32 -0.49 15.54
C ASP A 49 -9.97 -1.21 15.56
N ALA A 50 -9.24 -1.03 16.65
CA ALA A 50 -7.89 -1.55 16.79
C ALA A 50 -7.82 -3.09 16.84
N ASN A 51 -8.84 -3.76 17.37
CA ASN A 51 -8.86 -5.21 17.44
C ASN A 51 -9.13 -5.80 16.06
N THR A 52 -10.10 -5.22 15.34
CA THR A 52 -10.39 -5.57 13.95
C THR A 52 -9.16 -5.37 13.06
N LEU A 53 -8.43 -4.27 13.23
CA LEU A 53 -7.21 -4.03 12.44
C LEU A 53 -6.13 -5.08 12.72
N ARG A 54 -5.91 -5.44 14.00
CA ARG A 54 -4.94 -6.48 14.38
C ARG A 54 -5.33 -7.85 13.80
N GLU A 55 -6.61 -8.21 13.90
CA GLU A 55 -7.14 -9.45 13.35
C GLU A 55 -6.95 -9.50 11.83
N ASN A 56 -7.31 -8.43 11.12
CA ASN A 56 -7.12 -8.33 9.68
C ASN A 56 -5.65 -8.44 9.28
N CYS A 57 -4.73 -7.81 10.01
CA CYS A 57 -3.29 -7.95 9.77
C CYS A 57 -2.82 -9.40 9.94
N SER A 58 -3.26 -10.07 11.02
CA SER A 58 -2.90 -11.47 11.29
C SER A 58 -3.44 -12.40 10.20
N ASN A 59 -4.69 -12.22 9.80
CA ASN A 59 -5.31 -13.01 8.75
C ASN A 59 -4.59 -12.81 7.41
N LEU A 60 -4.33 -11.57 7.02
CA LEU A 60 -3.62 -11.25 5.79
C LEU A 60 -2.19 -11.81 5.76
N ALA A 61 -1.48 -11.75 6.89
CA ALA A 61 -0.16 -12.38 6.99
C ALA A 61 -0.23 -13.90 6.81
N THR A 62 -1.21 -14.54 7.46
CA THR A 62 -1.44 -15.98 7.33
C THR A 62 -1.77 -16.38 5.90
N ASP A 63 -2.60 -15.59 5.22
CA ASP A 63 -2.99 -15.84 3.84
C ASP A 63 -1.79 -15.72 2.89
N PHE A 64 -0.91 -14.72 3.07
CA PHE A 64 0.32 -14.59 2.28
C PHE A 64 1.25 -15.80 2.45
N LEU A 65 1.45 -16.26 3.67
CA LEU A 65 2.27 -17.45 3.94
C LEU A 65 1.62 -18.71 3.35
N ALA A 66 0.30 -18.84 3.46
CA ALA A 66 -0.44 -19.99 2.94
C ALA A 66 -0.40 -20.09 1.41
N VAL A 67 -0.33 -18.96 0.70
CA VAL A 67 -0.22 -18.95 -0.76
C VAL A 67 1.22 -19.08 -1.27
N GLY A 68 2.21 -19.21 -0.36
CA GLY A 68 3.59 -19.52 -0.69
C GLY A 68 4.56 -18.34 -0.68
N LEU A 69 4.21 -17.21 -0.04
CA LEU A 69 5.20 -16.19 0.26
C LEU A 69 6.19 -16.74 1.29
N ASP A 70 7.47 -16.70 0.95
CA ASP A 70 8.55 -17.25 1.75
C ASP A 70 9.37 -16.13 2.40
N PRO A 71 9.29 -15.94 3.73
CA PRO A 71 10.04 -14.91 4.44
C PRO A 71 11.57 -15.07 4.40
N GLU A 72 12.07 -16.22 3.97
CA GLU A 72 13.51 -16.41 3.74
C GLU A 72 13.97 -15.84 2.39
N LYS A 73 13.02 -15.61 1.46
CA LYS A 73 13.29 -15.09 0.12
C LYS A 73 12.95 -13.62 -0.06
N CYS A 74 12.19 -13.04 0.86
CA CYS A 74 11.76 -11.66 0.81
C CYS A 74 11.69 -11.05 2.21
N VAL A 75 11.69 -9.71 2.27
CA VAL A 75 11.41 -8.99 3.51
C VAL A 75 9.89 -8.85 3.63
N PHE A 76 9.29 -9.52 4.62
CA PHE A 76 7.86 -9.44 4.88
C PHE A 76 7.60 -8.79 6.24
N PHE A 77 6.88 -7.67 6.25
CA PHE A 77 6.74 -6.87 7.45
C PHE A 77 5.41 -6.12 7.51
N ARG A 78 5.10 -5.56 8.66
CA ARG A 78 3.98 -4.64 8.85
C ARG A 78 4.47 -3.21 8.68
N GLN A 79 3.78 -2.38 7.92
CA GLN A 79 4.15 -0.98 7.66
C GLN A 79 4.46 -0.21 8.95
N SER A 80 3.64 -0.39 9.98
CA SER A 80 3.85 0.24 11.29
C SER A 80 5.06 -0.27 12.09
N ALA A 81 5.74 -1.33 11.62
CA ALA A 81 7.01 -1.77 12.20
C ALA A 81 8.18 -0.86 11.78
N VAL A 82 7.98 0.00 10.78
CA VAL A 82 8.95 0.98 10.29
C VAL A 82 8.30 2.38 10.40
N PRO A 83 8.26 2.98 11.60
CA PRO A 83 7.55 4.22 11.84
C PRO A 83 8.13 5.43 11.09
N GLU A 84 9.38 5.35 10.64
CA GLU A 84 10.08 6.37 9.86
C GLU A 84 9.36 6.71 8.54
N VAL A 85 8.52 5.82 8.02
CA VAL A 85 7.68 6.09 6.85
C VAL A 85 6.75 7.28 7.10
N ASN A 86 6.25 7.45 8.33
CA ASN A 86 5.42 8.61 8.68
C ASN A 86 6.22 9.90 8.75
N GLU A 87 7.46 9.85 9.20
CA GLU A 87 8.36 11.00 9.19
C GLU A 87 8.63 11.46 7.76
N LEU A 88 8.96 10.53 6.87
CA LEU A 88 9.13 10.83 5.44
C LEU A 88 7.83 11.36 4.82
N ALA A 89 6.69 10.76 5.12
CA ALA A 89 5.39 11.24 4.64
C ALA A 89 5.09 12.67 5.10
N TRP A 90 5.45 13.01 6.35
CA TRP A 90 5.34 14.38 6.85
C TRP A 90 6.24 15.35 6.06
N ILE A 91 7.50 14.98 5.85
CA ILE A 91 8.44 15.80 5.07
C ILE A 91 7.89 16.02 3.65
N LEU A 92 7.44 14.98 2.98
CA LEU A 92 6.83 15.07 1.65
C LEU A 92 5.57 15.95 1.65
N SER A 93 4.77 15.89 2.72
CA SER A 93 3.56 16.73 2.85
C SER A 93 3.89 18.22 2.84
N THR A 94 5.06 18.64 3.32
CA THR A 94 5.46 20.07 3.35
C THR A 94 5.69 20.65 1.96
N VAL A 95 5.95 19.81 0.97
CA VAL A 95 6.24 20.23 -0.42
C VAL A 95 5.18 19.76 -1.42
N CYS A 96 4.20 18.95 -0.98
CA CYS A 96 3.14 18.42 -1.83
C CYS A 96 2.05 19.49 -2.07
N PRO A 97 1.79 19.91 -3.32
CA PRO A 97 0.72 20.86 -3.60
C PRO A 97 -0.66 20.27 -3.35
N MET A 98 -1.55 21.00 -2.68
CA MET A 98 -2.95 20.59 -2.44
C MET A 98 -3.68 20.18 -3.72
N GLY A 99 -3.51 20.95 -4.80
CA GLY A 99 -4.14 20.66 -6.08
C GLY A 99 -3.70 19.33 -6.72
N LEU A 100 -2.56 18.75 -6.31
CA LEU A 100 -2.17 17.40 -6.72
C LEU A 100 -3.06 16.37 -6.03
N LEU A 101 -3.25 16.49 -4.74
CA LEU A 101 -4.08 15.59 -3.93
C LEU A 101 -5.56 15.66 -4.33
N GLU A 102 -6.08 16.85 -4.63
CA GLU A 102 -7.44 17.06 -5.11
C GLU A 102 -7.75 16.34 -6.43
N ARG A 103 -6.73 16.07 -7.26
CA ARG A 103 -6.87 15.36 -8.53
C ARG A 103 -6.85 13.85 -8.38
N CYS A 104 -6.47 13.29 -7.22
CA CYS A 104 -6.40 11.86 -6.99
C CYS A 104 -7.78 11.20 -7.13
N HIS A 105 -7.86 10.16 -7.95
CA HIS A 105 -9.12 9.47 -8.27
C HIS A 105 -9.82 8.92 -7.04
N SER A 106 -9.09 8.23 -6.14
CA SER A 106 -9.68 7.60 -4.97
C SER A 106 -10.34 8.60 -4.01
N TYR A 107 -9.81 9.82 -3.90
CA TYR A 107 -10.45 10.89 -3.13
C TYR A 107 -11.79 11.26 -3.75
N LYS A 108 -11.81 11.53 -5.06
CA LYS A 108 -13.03 11.90 -5.80
C LYS A 108 -14.08 10.80 -5.74
N ASP A 109 -13.68 9.55 -5.94
CA ASP A 109 -14.58 8.39 -5.91
C ASP A 109 -15.25 8.20 -4.55
N LYS A 110 -14.51 8.39 -3.45
CA LYS A 110 -15.07 8.25 -2.11
C LYS A 110 -16.02 9.39 -1.78
N ILE A 111 -15.71 10.62 -2.20
CA ILE A 111 -16.62 11.77 -2.08
C ILE A 111 -17.89 11.51 -2.90
N ALA A 112 -17.77 11.06 -4.14
CA ALA A 112 -18.92 10.75 -5.00
C ALA A 112 -19.82 9.63 -4.42
N LYS A 113 -19.24 8.70 -3.66
CA LYS A 113 -19.94 7.62 -2.93
C LYS A 113 -20.53 8.08 -1.58
N GLY A 114 -20.43 9.37 -1.24
CA GLY A 114 -21.02 9.94 -0.02
C GLY A 114 -20.21 9.70 1.26
N PHE A 115 -18.96 9.28 1.15
CA PHE A 115 -18.08 9.17 2.32
C PHE A 115 -17.67 10.56 2.81
N SER A 116 -17.65 10.75 4.13
CA SER A 116 -17.10 11.96 4.72
C SER A 116 -15.58 11.99 4.51
N PRO A 117 -15.03 13.04 3.91
CA PRO A 117 -13.59 13.13 3.67
C PRO A 117 -12.84 13.27 5.00
N SER A 118 -11.97 12.32 5.30
CA SER A 118 -11.00 12.46 6.38
C SER A 118 -9.68 13.01 5.85
N ASN A 119 -8.88 13.61 6.73
CA ASN A 119 -7.52 14.02 6.35
C ASN A 119 -6.69 12.83 5.84
N ALA A 120 -6.79 11.67 6.48
CA ALA A 120 -6.11 10.45 6.06
C ALA A 120 -6.51 10.03 4.64
N LEU A 121 -7.80 10.15 4.30
CA LEU A 121 -8.27 9.86 2.94
C LEU A 121 -7.74 10.86 1.90
N PHE A 122 -7.49 12.09 2.29
CA PHE A 122 -6.96 13.12 1.41
C PHE A 122 -5.44 12.97 1.22
N THR A 123 -4.71 12.63 2.29
CA THR A 123 -3.25 12.63 2.31
C THR A 123 -2.61 11.24 2.08
N TYR A 124 -3.40 10.15 2.00
CA TYR A 124 -2.83 8.81 1.79
C TYR A 124 -1.89 8.69 0.58
N PRO A 125 -2.03 9.46 -0.55
CA PRO A 125 -1.08 9.37 -1.65
C PRO A 125 0.33 9.83 -1.26
N VAL A 126 0.45 10.71 -0.28
CA VAL A 126 1.76 11.15 0.24
C VAL A 126 2.41 10.04 1.06
N LEU A 127 1.63 9.34 1.89
CA LEU A 127 2.10 8.15 2.61
C LEU A 127 2.53 7.04 1.63
N MET A 128 1.75 6.81 0.58
CA MET A 128 2.10 5.85 -0.47
C MET A 128 3.40 6.22 -1.20
N ALA A 129 3.62 7.51 -1.48
CA ALA A 129 4.87 7.98 -2.05
C ALA A 129 6.05 7.74 -1.08
N ALA A 130 5.85 7.94 0.23
CA ALA A 130 6.85 7.64 1.24
C ALA A 130 7.20 6.14 1.28
N ASP A 131 6.19 5.25 1.22
CA ASP A 131 6.41 3.80 1.15
C ASP A 131 7.29 3.39 -0.04
N ILE A 132 7.11 4.03 -1.19
CA ILE A 132 7.88 3.73 -2.41
C ILE A 132 9.31 4.29 -2.32
N LEU A 133 9.44 5.56 -1.94
CA LEU A 133 10.71 6.28 -1.94
C LEU A 133 11.65 5.77 -0.84
N MET A 134 11.12 5.38 0.31
CA MET A 134 11.91 4.96 1.46
C MET A 134 12.76 3.72 1.17
N TYR A 135 12.29 2.85 0.29
CA TYR A 135 12.96 1.59 -0.08
C TYR A 135 13.76 1.69 -1.38
N ASP A 136 13.83 2.88 -2.00
CA ASP A 136 14.53 3.09 -3.27
C ASP A 136 14.09 2.04 -4.32
N SER A 137 12.78 1.94 -4.52
CA SER A 137 12.17 0.85 -5.25
C SER A 137 12.21 1.07 -6.76
N ASP A 138 12.66 0.06 -7.50
CA ASP A 138 12.69 0.07 -8.97
C ASP A 138 11.34 -0.34 -9.57
N LEU A 139 10.58 -1.18 -8.84
CA LEU A 139 9.31 -1.75 -9.32
C LEU A 139 8.26 -1.78 -8.21
N VAL A 140 7.09 -1.27 -8.53
CA VAL A 140 5.89 -1.32 -7.68
C VAL A 140 4.79 -2.06 -8.44
N PRO A 141 4.59 -3.36 -8.19
CA PRO A 141 3.49 -4.10 -8.79
C PRO A 141 2.16 -3.59 -8.28
N VAL A 142 1.33 -3.06 -9.18
CA VAL A 142 0.00 -2.53 -8.86
C VAL A 142 -1.06 -3.21 -9.72
N GLY A 143 -2.26 -3.38 -9.18
CA GLY A 143 -3.40 -3.84 -9.96
C GLY A 143 -3.74 -2.86 -11.10
N LYS A 144 -4.46 -3.32 -12.12
CA LYS A 144 -4.84 -2.49 -13.28
C LYS A 144 -5.49 -1.16 -12.93
N ASP A 145 -6.18 -1.09 -11.82
CA ASP A 145 -6.86 0.13 -11.35
C ASP A 145 -5.90 1.24 -10.89
N LEU A 146 -4.66 0.88 -10.54
CA LEU A 146 -3.61 1.82 -10.16
C LEU A 146 -2.62 2.12 -11.29
N SER A 147 -2.68 1.40 -12.40
CA SER A 147 -1.80 1.58 -13.56
C SER A 147 -1.99 2.93 -14.29
N LEU A 148 -3.03 3.69 -13.93
CA LEU A 148 -3.26 5.05 -14.44
C LEU A 148 -2.36 6.11 -13.78
N ILE A 149 -1.47 5.73 -12.86
CA ILE A 149 -0.44 6.60 -12.29
C ILE A 149 0.89 6.43 -13.04
N HIS A 150 0.86 6.08 -14.30
CA HIS A 150 2.00 6.35 -15.17
C HIS A 150 2.07 7.86 -15.39
N ILE A 151 2.84 8.52 -14.53
CA ILE A 151 3.38 9.82 -14.83
C ILE A 151 4.29 9.59 -16.04
N SER A 152 3.86 10.07 -17.19
CA SER A 152 4.70 10.15 -18.38
C SER A 152 6.04 10.77 -17.96
N GLU A 153 7.14 10.08 -18.23
CA GLU A 153 8.47 10.60 -18.04
C GLU A 153 8.56 11.98 -18.70
N PRO A 154 9.15 12.99 -18.04
CA PRO A 154 9.43 14.24 -18.70
C PRO A 154 10.46 13.97 -19.81
N THR A 155 10.03 14.18 -21.05
CA THR A 155 10.93 14.27 -22.23
C THR A 155 11.89 15.43 -22.11
#